data_d716a1ee56ae5fc1c8e524c5733e309b
#
_entry.id   d716a1ee56ae5fc1c8e524c5733e309b
#
_cell.length_a   1.000
_cell.length_b   1.000
_cell.length_c   1.000
_cell.angle_alpha   90.00
_cell.angle_beta   90.00
_cell.angle_gamma   90.00
#
_symmetry.space_group_name_H-M   'P 1'
#
loop_
_entity.id
_entity.type
_entity.pdbx_description
1 polymer ?
#
loop_
_entity_poly.entity_id
_entity_poly.type
_entity_poly.pdbx_seq_one_letter_code
_entity_poly.pdbx_strand_id
1 'polypeptide(L)'
;MSSTREYLDFVMDQLSELGEVSYRAMMGEYVIYYRSKVVAGIYDDRFLVKPTPGVRKILPNAPMEIPYPGGKPMIMIEDIENRDLLRILFDAVYTDLC
;
A
#
# COMPACT_ATOMS: atom_id res chain seq x y z
N MET A 1 -0.39 0.77 17.47
CA MET A 1 -1.86 0.68 17.36
C MET A 1 -2.20 -0.20 16.20
N SER A 2 -3.34 -0.87 16.27
CA SER A 2 -3.74 -1.77 15.20
C SER A 2 -4.71 -1.08 14.25
N SER A 3 -4.75 -1.58 13.02
CA SER A 3 -5.68 -1.09 12.01
C SER A 3 -7.03 -1.77 12.16
N THR A 4 -8.09 -1.08 11.76
CA THR A 4 -9.44 -1.64 11.84
C THR A 4 -9.73 -2.52 10.63
N ARG A 5 -10.64 -3.50 10.80
CA ARG A 5 -11.08 -4.34 9.70
C ARG A 5 -11.86 -3.54 8.68
N GLU A 6 -12.59 -2.53 9.13
CA GLU A 6 -13.35 -1.67 8.22
C GLU A 6 -12.42 -0.93 7.26
N TYR A 7 -11.29 -0.46 7.77
CA TYR A 7 -10.33 0.24 6.90
C TYR A 7 -9.71 -0.73 5.88
N LEU A 8 -9.38 -1.95 6.33
CA LEU A 8 -8.89 -2.98 5.41
C LEU A 8 -9.90 -3.27 4.32
N ASP A 9 -11.16 -3.46 4.69
CA ASP A 9 -12.21 -3.78 3.72
C ASP A 9 -12.39 -2.64 2.72
N PHE A 10 -12.31 -1.39 3.18
CA PHE A 10 -12.38 -0.23 2.30
C PHE A 10 -11.22 -0.23 1.29
N VAL A 11 -10.01 -0.44 1.76
CA VAL A 11 -8.84 -0.44 0.87
C VAL A 11 -8.93 -1.60 -0.12
N MET A 12 -9.27 -2.79 0.34
CA MET A 12 -9.38 -3.96 -0.53
C MET A 12 -10.46 -3.77 -1.59
N ASP A 13 -11.55 -3.08 -1.25
CA ASP A 13 -12.58 -2.75 -2.23
C ASP A 13 -12.04 -1.83 -3.32
N GLN A 14 -11.24 -0.84 -2.94
CA GLN A 14 -10.62 0.05 -3.92
C GLN A 14 -9.64 -0.68 -4.84
N LEU A 15 -9.05 -1.76 -4.36
CA LEU A 15 -8.09 -2.56 -5.14
C LEU A 15 -8.74 -3.72 -5.90
N SER A 16 -10.06 -3.88 -5.79
CA SER A 16 -10.75 -5.06 -6.31
C SER A 16 -10.67 -5.22 -7.82
N GLU A 17 -10.47 -4.14 -8.57
CA GLU A 17 -10.38 -4.20 -10.03
C GLU A 17 -9.01 -4.66 -10.53
N LEU A 18 -8.01 -4.67 -9.67
CA LEU A 18 -6.66 -5.07 -10.07
C LEU A 18 -6.52 -6.58 -10.30
N GLY A 19 -7.25 -7.37 -9.54
CA GLY A 19 -7.02 -8.81 -9.52
C GLY A 19 -5.69 -9.15 -8.86
N GLU A 20 -5.52 -10.38 -8.45
CA GLU A 20 -4.25 -10.88 -7.88
C GLU A 20 -3.73 -10.08 -6.67
N VAL A 21 -4.62 -9.36 -6.01
CA VAL A 21 -4.30 -8.64 -4.78
C VAL A 21 -4.80 -9.48 -3.61
N SER A 22 -3.95 -9.64 -2.60
CA SER A 22 -4.29 -10.37 -1.39
C SER A 22 -3.69 -9.66 -0.19
N TYR A 23 -4.05 -10.10 0.99
CA TYR A 23 -3.49 -9.53 2.21
C TYR A 23 -3.22 -10.61 3.23
N ARG A 24 -2.39 -10.28 4.21
CA ARG A 24 -2.13 -11.14 5.36
C ARG A 24 -2.15 -10.27 6.62
N ALA A 25 -2.89 -10.71 7.62
CA ALA A 25 -2.89 -10.04 8.92
C ALA A 25 -1.59 -10.36 9.65
N MET A 26 -1.00 -9.34 10.29
CA MET A 26 0.25 -9.52 11.01
C MET A 26 0.30 -8.55 12.17
N MET A 27 0.18 -9.06 13.39
CA MET A 27 0.29 -8.27 14.63
C MET A 27 -0.65 -7.07 14.66
N GLY A 28 -1.89 -7.27 14.21
CA GLY A 28 -2.90 -6.21 14.20
C GLY A 28 -2.85 -5.29 13.00
N GLU A 29 -1.87 -5.46 12.13
CA GLU A 29 -1.75 -4.70 10.89
C GLU A 29 -1.92 -5.63 9.71
N TYR A 30 -1.85 -5.08 8.47
CA TYR A 30 -2.07 -5.89 7.29
C TYR A 30 -1.00 -5.62 6.24
N VAL A 31 -0.49 -6.70 5.64
CA VAL A 31 0.47 -6.62 4.55
C VAL A 31 -0.28 -6.92 3.26
N ILE A 32 -0.09 -6.10 2.25
CA ILE A 32 -0.78 -6.21 0.97
C ILE A 32 0.17 -6.79 -0.08
N TYR A 33 -0.29 -7.83 -0.75
CA TYR A 33 0.46 -8.50 -1.80
C TYR A 33 -0.18 -8.23 -3.16
N TYR A 34 0.64 -8.06 -4.16
CA TYR A 34 0.22 -7.98 -5.55
C TYR A 34 1.04 -8.99 -6.34
N ARG A 35 0.36 -9.97 -6.93
CA ARG A 35 1.01 -11.06 -7.66
C ARG A 35 2.09 -11.72 -6.82
N SER A 36 1.75 -11.99 -5.58
CA SER A 36 2.62 -12.67 -4.59
C SER A 36 3.81 -11.86 -4.08
N LYS A 37 3.92 -10.58 -4.45
CA LYS A 37 4.97 -9.70 -3.94
C LYS A 37 4.39 -8.68 -2.98
N VAL A 38 5.10 -8.41 -1.89
CA VAL A 38 4.69 -7.39 -0.93
C VAL A 38 4.88 -6.02 -1.57
N VAL A 39 3.80 -5.28 -1.75
CA VAL A 39 3.85 -3.97 -2.39
C VAL A 39 3.43 -2.84 -1.47
N ALA A 40 2.64 -3.13 -0.45
CA ALA A 40 2.05 -2.10 0.40
C ALA A 40 1.67 -2.71 1.73
N GLY A 41 1.11 -1.88 2.62
CA GLY A 41 0.58 -2.36 3.88
C GLY A 41 -0.37 -1.33 4.48
N ILE A 42 -1.13 -1.78 5.47
CA ILE A 42 -2.02 -0.93 6.24
C ILE A 42 -1.51 -0.92 7.67
N TYR A 43 -1.11 0.25 8.15
CA TYR A 43 -0.51 0.42 9.46
C TYR A 43 -1.17 1.59 10.17
N ASP A 44 -1.82 1.31 11.30
CA ASP A 44 -2.50 2.34 12.11
C ASP A 44 -3.50 3.13 11.25
N ASP A 45 -4.31 2.40 10.50
CA ASP A 45 -5.31 2.96 9.56
C ASP A 45 -4.71 3.93 8.54
N ARG A 46 -3.48 3.64 8.09
CA ARG A 46 -2.82 4.38 7.01
C ARG A 46 -2.44 3.39 5.92
N PHE A 47 -2.69 3.76 4.67
CA PHE A 47 -2.31 2.93 3.53
C PHE A 47 -0.96 3.39 3.02
N LEU A 48 0.06 2.55 3.21
CA LEU A 48 1.44 2.88 2.89
C LEU A 48 1.95 1.97 1.77
N VAL A 49 2.64 2.55 0.79
CA VAL A 49 3.17 1.84 -0.39
C VAL A 49 4.68 1.90 -0.36
N LYS A 50 5.34 0.84 -0.82
CA LYS A 50 6.79 0.81 -0.90
C LYS A 50 7.32 1.96 -1.74
N PRO A 51 8.37 2.67 -1.28
CA PRO A 51 8.88 3.85 -1.99
C PRO A 51 9.89 3.46 -3.08
N THR A 52 9.43 2.71 -4.06
CA THR A 52 10.28 2.34 -5.19
C THR A 52 10.47 3.56 -6.11
N PRO A 53 11.52 3.55 -6.97
CA PRO A 53 11.75 4.68 -7.86
C PRO A 53 10.54 5.02 -8.74
N GLY A 54 9.82 4.01 -9.24
CA GLY A 54 8.63 4.25 -10.06
C GLY A 54 7.53 4.98 -9.30
N VAL A 55 7.30 4.59 -8.04
CA VAL A 55 6.29 5.24 -7.20
C VAL A 55 6.71 6.67 -6.89
N ARG A 56 7.99 6.90 -6.62
CA ARG A 56 8.49 8.24 -6.32
C ARG A 56 8.36 9.20 -7.52
N LYS A 57 8.45 8.67 -8.73
CA LYS A 57 8.23 9.49 -9.92
C LYS A 57 6.77 9.90 -10.07
N ILE A 58 5.85 9.00 -9.70
CA ILE A 58 4.42 9.26 -9.81
C ILE A 58 3.97 10.21 -8.70
N LEU A 59 4.52 10.05 -7.50
CA LEU A 59 4.13 10.83 -6.31
C LEU A 59 5.37 11.47 -5.68
N PRO A 60 5.99 12.44 -6.34
CA PRO A 60 7.25 13.02 -5.84
C PRO A 60 7.10 13.80 -4.54
N ASN A 61 5.90 14.29 -4.23
CA ASN A 61 5.67 15.12 -3.05
C ASN A 61 4.79 14.44 -2.01
N ALA A 62 4.53 13.14 -2.15
CA ALA A 62 3.69 12.42 -1.19
C ALA A 62 4.39 12.32 0.17
N PRO A 63 3.62 12.39 1.27
CA PRO A 63 4.23 12.26 2.60
C PRO A 63 4.81 10.88 2.82
N MET A 64 5.92 10.85 3.56
CA MET A 64 6.57 9.61 3.97
C MET A 64 6.23 9.36 5.42
N GLU A 65 5.86 8.11 5.73
CA GLU A 65 5.49 7.71 7.08
C GLU A 65 6.21 6.44 7.47
N ILE A 66 6.54 6.32 8.74
CA ILE A 66 7.14 5.10 9.27
C ILE A 66 6.00 4.17 9.68
N PRO A 67 5.95 2.94 9.13
CA PRO A 67 4.83 2.04 9.40
C PRO A 67 4.75 1.58 10.86
N TYR A 68 5.91 1.42 11.50
CA TYR A 68 6.00 1.02 12.90
C TYR A 68 7.38 1.42 13.41
N PRO A 69 7.56 1.52 14.75
CA PRO A 69 8.87 1.91 15.30
C PRO A 69 9.97 0.98 14.79
N GLY A 70 11.02 1.56 14.23
CA GLY A 70 12.13 0.83 13.67
C GLY A 70 11.95 0.42 12.21
N GLY A 71 10.78 0.67 11.63
CA GLY A 71 10.53 0.39 10.22
C GLY A 71 11.12 1.44 9.31
N LYS A 72 11.22 1.11 8.03
CA LYS A 72 11.70 2.05 7.01
C LYS A 72 10.54 2.92 6.53
N PRO A 73 10.79 4.19 6.16
CA PRO A 73 9.74 5.05 5.65
C PRO A 73 9.07 4.48 4.40
N MET A 74 7.77 4.66 4.33
CA MET A 74 6.96 4.27 3.16
C MET A 74 6.14 5.48 2.73
N ILE A 75 5.62 5.43 1.51
CA ILE A 75 4.82 6.53 0.97
C ILE A 75 3.38 6.37 1.40
N MET A 76 2.81 7.40 2.05
CA MET A 76 1.42 7.38 2.45
C MET A 76 0.53 7.82 1.30
N ILE A 77 -0.50 7.02 1.02
CA ILE A 77 -1.45 7.31 -0.03
C ILE A 77 -2.69 7.94 0.62
N GLU A 78 -2.97 9.17 0.23
CA GLU A 78 -4.12 9.89 0.76
C GLU A 78 -5.34 9.76 -0.15
N ASP A 79 -5.10 9.63 -1.46
CA ASP A 79 -6.17 9.56 -2.46
C ASP A 79 -6.55 8.11 -2.75
N ILE A 80 -7.03 7.41 -1.73
CA ILE A 80 -7.29 5.97 -1.80
C ILE A 80 -8.44 5.64 -2.74
N GLU A 81 -9.36 6.58 -2.94
CA GLU A 81 -10.50 6.35 -3.81
C GLU A 81 -10.18 6.51 -5.30
N ASN A 82 -8.96 6.93 -5.63
CA ASN A 82 -8.52 7.05 -7.01
C ASN A 82 -8.00 5.70 -7.50
N ARG A 83 -8.90 4.88 -8.01
CA ARG A 83 -8.57 3.50 -8.43
C ARG A 83 -7.54 3.44 -9.55
N ASP A 84 -7.57 4.40 -10.47
CA ASP A 84 -6.58 4.46 -11.54
C ASP A 84 -5.18 4.71 -10.98
N LEU A 85 -5.08 5.60 -10.00
CA LEU A 85 -3.80 5.87 -9.35
C LEU A 85 -3.28 4.63 -8.64
N LEU A 86 -4.14 3.91 -7.91
CA LEU A 86 -3.72 2.71 -7.20
C LEU A 86 -3.19 1.66 -8.15
N ARG A 87 -3.84 1.48 -9.31
CA ARG A 87 -3.38 0.52 -10.31
C ARG A 87 -2.00 0.90 -10.83
N ILE A 88 -1.81 2.18 -11.14
CA ILE A 88 -0.52 2.66 -11.65
C ILE A 88 0.57 2.47 -10.60
N LEU A 89 0.27 2.76 -9.32
CA LEU A 89 1.24 2.60 -8.25
C LEU A 89 1.61 1.13 -8.03
N PHE A 90 0.62 0.25 -8.02
CA PHE A 90 0.90 -1.18 -7.81
C PHE A 90 1.70 -1.76 -8.95
N ASP A 91 1.39 -1.38 -10.19
CA ASP A 91 2.16 -1.84 -11.35
C ASP A 91 3.60 -1.31 -11.28
N ALA A 92 3.79 -0.07 -10.85
CA ALA A 92 5.12 0.50 -10.72
C ALA A 92 5.96 -0.25 -9.67
N VAL A 93 5.36 -0.54 -8.50
CA VAL A 93 6.06 -1.29 -7.46
C VAL A 93 6.42 -2.69 -7.96
N TYR A 94 5.47 -3.36 -8.59
CA TYR A 94 5.70 -4.71 -9.07
C TYR A 94 6.83 -4.74 -10.10
N THR A 95 6.82 -3.81 -11.04
CA THR A 95 7.87 -3.70 -12.06
C THR A 95 9.23 -3.47 -11.42
N ASP A 96 9.31 -2.61 -10.41
CA ASP A 96 10.57 -2.30 -9.75
C ASP A 96 11.10 -3.46 -8.90
N LEU A 97 10.22 -4.35 -8.45
CA LEU A 97 10.61 -5.50 -7.64
C LEU A 97 10.99 -6.74 -8.47
N CYS A 98 10.67 -6.72 -9.74
CA CYS A 98 10.99 -7.83 -10.64
C CYS A 98 12.42 -7.79 -11.15
#